data_39f32d03372acf93401a2f975289aa0b
#
_entry.id   39f32d03372acf93401a2f975289aa0b
#
_cell.length_a   1.000
_cell.length_b   1.000
_cell.length_c   1.000
_cell.angle_alpha   90.00
_cell.angle_beta   90.00
_cell.angle_gamma   90.00
#
_symmetry.space_group_name_H-M   'P 1'
#
loop_
_entity.id
_entity.type
_entity.pdbx_description
1 polymer ?
#
loop_
_entity_poly.entity_id
_entity_poly.type
_entity_poly.pdbx_seq_one_letter_code
_entity_poly.pdbx_strand_id
1 'polypeptide(L)'
;MLRILTLCHGNICRSPLAEVLIEAAISADPHLAGRVAVSSAGTSDEHAGEGMHENSAAILSARGLRSTHQARLFTPALAAKLDLVLAADQANLRYGRSIIRMADTQPEIRLLRDFDPTAVGRDLDDPWGYPPTEYERTATEITAAIPGLLAELCDRL
;
A
#
# COMPACT_ATOMS: atom_id res chain seq x y z
N MET A 1 10.20 5.38 14.83
CA MET A 1 9.03 5.48 13.89
C MET A 1 9.15 4.38 12.86
N LEU A 2 8.19 3.49 12.79
CA LEU A 2 8.11 2.50 11.71
C LEU A 2 7.70 3.18 10.40
N ARG A 3 8.32 2.77 9.31
CA ARG A 3 8.03 3.30 7.97
C ARG A 3 7.58 2.16 7.07
N ILE A 4 6.33 2.21 6.63
CA ILE A 4 5.75 1.20 5.74
C ILE A 4 5.38 1.82 4.40
N LEU A 5 5.37 0.99 3.36
CA LEU A 5 5.04 1.43 2.01
C LEU A 5 4.15 0.40 1.32
N THR A 6 3.09 0.88 0.69
CA THR A 6 2.25 0.07 -0.20
C THR A 6 2.76 0.17 -1.63
N LEU A 7 2.85 -0.97 -2.31
CA LEU A 7 3.46 -1.10 -3.64
C LEU A 7 2.49 -1.74 -4.63
N CYS A 8 2.25 -1.08 -5.76
CA CYS A 8 1.55 -1.67 -6.89
C CYS A 8 2.29 -1.36 -8.20
N HIS A 9 1.68 -1.57 -9.36
CA HIS A 9 2.35 -1.34 -10.63
C HIS A 9 2.52 0.16 -10.94
N GLY A 10 1.43 0.89 -11.10
CA GLY A 10 1.47 2.29 -11.57
C GLY A 10 1.43 3.34 -10.46
N ASN A 11 1.18 2.96 -9.22
CA ASN A 11 1.02 3.87 -8.08
C ASN A 11 -0.12 4.89 -8.29
N ILE A 12 -1.19 4.49 -8.98
CA ILE A 12 -2.38 5.33 -9.18
C ILE A 12 -3.69 4.69 -8.73
N CYS A 13 -3.78 3.37 -8.59
CA CYS A 13 -5.01 2.66 -8.21
C CYS A 13 -4.93 2.03 -6.83
N ARG A 14 -4.24 0.89 -6.71
CA ARG A 14 -4.23 0.04 -5.50
C ARG A 14 -3.39 0.62 -4.37
N SER A 15 -2.16 0.98 -4.64
CA SER A 15 -1.24 1.43 -3.58
C SER A 15 -1.63 2.77 -2.97
N PRO A 16 -2.09 3.79 -3.72
CA PRO A 16 -2.54 5.02 -3.08
C PRO A 16 -3.84 4.83 -2.29
N LEU A 17 -4.75 3.98 -2.76
CA LEU A 17 -5.96 3.62 -2.01
C LEU A 17 -5.60 2.93 -0.69
N ALA A 18 -4.71 1.95 -0.73
CA ALA A 18 -4.23 1.24 0.45
C ALA A 18 -3.50 2.17 1.43
N GLU A 19 -2.62 3.05 0.92
CA GLU A 19 -1.90 4.03 1.73
C GLU A 19 -2.86 4.83 2.61
N VAL A 20 -3.88 5.44 2.01
CA VAL A 20 -4.80 6.33 2.74
C VAL A 20 -5.71 5.56 3.69
N LEU A 21 -6.21 4.39 3.29
CA LEU A 21 -7.03 3.55 4.17
C LEU A 21 -6.26 3.05 5.39
N ILE A 22 -5.01 2.62 5.19
CA ILE A 22 -4.13 2.17 6.27
C ILE A 22 -3.73 3.36 7.17
N GLU A 23 -3.37 4.49 6.58
CA GLU A 23 -3.04 5.71 7.32
C GLU A 23 -4.18 6.13 8.24
N ALA A 24 -5.41 6.11 7.75
CA ALA A 24 -6.59 6.44 8.54
C ALA A 24 -6.78 5.49 9.73
N ALA A 25 -6.59 4.18 9.50
CA ALA A 25 -6.70 3.17 10.55
C ALA A 25 -5.61 3.34 11.62
N ILE A 26 -4.37 3.60 11.21
CA ILE A 26 -3.24 3.85 12.12
C ILE A 26 -3.50 5.11 12.94
N SER A 27 -4.00 6.17 12.33
CA SER A 27 -4.29 7.42 13.04
C SER A 27 -5.40 7.29 14.09
N ALA A 28 -6.31 6.33 13.88
CA ALA A 28 -7.39 6.03 14.81
C ALA A 28 -6.96 5.09 15.96
N ASP A 29 -5.80 4.43 15.85
CA ASP A 29 -5.29 3.51 16.85
C ASP A 29 -4.34 4.26 17.82
N PRO A 30 -4.67 4.37 19.11
CA PRO A 30 -3.85 5.14 20.07
C PRO A 30 -2.44 4.56 20.29
N HIS A 31 -2.22 3.28 20.01
CA HIS A 31 -0.90 2.65 20.14
C HIS A 31 -0.01 2.92 18.92
N LEU A 32 -0.59 3.21 17.77
CA LEU A 32 0.12 3.39 16.49
C LEU A 32 0.20 4.84 16.04
N ALA A 33 -0.76 5.67 16.44
CA ALA A 33 -0.83 7.08 16.03
C ALA A 33 0.47 7.83 16.34
N GLY A 34 1.04 8.46 15.30
CA GLY A 34 2.30 9.19 15.40
C GLY A 34 3.56 8.31 15.47
N ARG A 35 3.43 6.98 15.45
CA ARG A 35 4.54 6.03 15.54
C ARG A 35 4.80 5.24 14.26
N VAL A 36 3.88 5.31 13.30
CA VAL A 36 3.98 4.65 11.99
C VAL A 36 3.72 5.67 10.89
N ALA A 37 4.60 5.72 9.91
CA ALA A 37 4.45 6.52 8.70
C ALA A 37 4.12 5.59 7.54
N VAL A 38 3.11 5.96 6.74
CA VAL A 38 2.66 5.20 5.57
C VAL A 38 2.97 6.01 4.31
N SER A 39 3.43 5.33 3.28
CA SER A 39 3.66 5.90 1.95
C SER A 39 3.31 4.89 0.86
N SER A 40 3.39 5.28 -0.40
CA SER A 40 3.18 4.37 -1.53
C SER A 40 4.13 4.65 -2.68
N ALA A 41 4.33 3.65 -3.53
CA ALA A 41 5.12 3.77 -4.76
C ALA A 41 4.66 2.72 -5.78
N GLY A 42 5.17 2.82 -7.01
CA GLY A 42 4.90 1.89 -8.10
C GLY A 42 6.15 1.17 -8.56
N THR A 43 5.96 0.02 -9.20
CA THR A 43 7.04 -0.71 -9.85
C THR A 43 7.36 -0.14 -11.24
N SER A 44 6.50 0.73 -11.78
CA SER A 44 6.65 1.44 -13.04
C SER A 44 6.59 2.95 -12.81
N ASP A 45 7.27 3.72 -13.65
CA ASP A 45 7.27 5.18 -13.64
C ASP A 45 6.34 5.80 -14.70
N GLU A 46 5.56 4.98 -15.41
CA GLU A 46 4.70 5.48 -16.50
C GLU A 46 3.69 6.54 -16.07
N HIS A 47 3.27 6.53 -14.81
CA HIS A 47 2.35 7.50 -14.21
C HIS A 47 3.04 8.46 -13.22
N ALA A 48 4.37 8.49 -13.18
CA ALA A 48 5.09 9.33 -12.23
C ALA A 48 4.66 10.79 -12.30
N GLY A 49 4.36 11.37 -11.15
CA GLY A 49 3.86 12.74 -11.02
C GLY A 49 2.34 12.90 -11.14
N GLU A 50 1.63 11.86 -11.59
CA GLU A 50 0.16 11.91 -11.71
C GLU A 50 -0.53 11.71 -10.35
N GLY A 51 -1.76 12.21 -10.25
CA GLY A 51 -2.65 11.92 -9.12
C GLY A 51 -3.19 10.50 -9.18
N MET A 52 -3.89 10.08 -8.12
CA MET A 52 -4.52 8.76 -8.13
C MET A 52 -5.70 8.72 -9.11
N HIS A 53 -6.02 7.52 -9.58
CA HIS A 53 -7.17 7.27 -10.44
C HIS A 53 -8.46 7.79 -9.81
N GLU A 54 -9.35 8.36 -10.63
CA GLU A 54 -10.61 8.98 -10.18
C GLU A 54 -11.49 8.04 -9.36
N ASN A 55 -11.51 6.73 -9.68
CA ASN A 55 -12.31 5.75 -8.95
C ASN A 55 -11.75 5.46 -7.55
N SER A 56 -10.43 5.46 -7.39
CA SER A 56 -9.79 5.38 -6.05
C SER A 56 -10.05 6.64 -5.24
N ALA A 57 -9.90 7.80 -5.87
CA ALA A 57 -10.17 9.10 -5.24
C ALA A 57 -11.63 9.23 -4.78
N ALA A 58 -12.58 8.75 -5.59
CA ALA A 58 -14.01 8.80 -5.26
C ALA A 58 -14.33 8.00 -3.99
N ILE A 59 -13.72 6.82 -3.81
CA ILE A 59 -13.90 6.00 -2.60
C ILE A 59 -13.40 6.74 -1.37
N LEU A 60 -12.22 7.32 -1.44
CA LEU A 60 -11.61 8.05 -0.34
C LEU A 60 -12.41 9.31 0.01
N SER A 61 -12.79 10.10 -0.99
CA SER A 61 -13.59 11.31 -0.81
C SER A 61 -14.94 11.02 -0.17
N ALA A 62 -15.61 9.92 -0.58
CA ALA A 62 -16.87 9.49 0.02
C ALA A 62 -16.73 9.11 1.50
N ARG A 63 -15.52 8.75 1.95
CA ARG A 63 -15.21 8.43 3.35
C ARG A 63 -14.65 9.62 4.12
N GLY A 64 -14.57 10.81 3.52
CA GLY A 64 -13.98 11.99 4.14
C GLY A 64 -12.47 11.91 4.29
N LEU A 65 -11.80 11.06 3.52
CA LEU A 65 -10.36 10.89 3.53
C LEU A 65 -9.70 11.66 2.38
N ARG A 66 -8.39 11.94 2.53
CA ARG A 66 -7.65 12.63 1.49
C ARG A 66 -7.59 11.82 0.19
N SER A 67 -7.65 12.50 -0.94
CA SER A 67 -7.44 11.93 -2.26
C SER A 67 -6.27 12.57 -3.02
N THR A 68 -5.55 13.49 -2.37
CA THR A 68 -4.33 14.08 -2.92
C THR A 68 -3.23 13.02 -2.95
N HIS A 69 -2.53 12.93 -4.08
CA HIS A 69 -1.51 11.92 -4.31
C HIS A 69 -0.61 12.34 -5.46
N GLN A 70 0.64 11.92 -5.41
CA GLN A 70 1.58 12.05 -6.50
C GLN A 70 2.32 10.72 -6.69
N ALA A 71 2.07 10.06 -7.83
CA ALA A 71 2.67 8.78 -8.14
C ALA A 71 4.19 8.88 -8.27
N ARG A 72 4.90 7.87 -7.79
CA ARG A 72 6.36 7.79 -7.85
C ARG A 72 6.84 6.35 -8.00
N LEU A 73 8.06 6.21 -8.53
CA LEU A 73 8.72 4.92 -8.69
C LEU A 73 9.31 4.44 -7.37
N PHE A 74 9.22 3.14 -7.12
CA PHE A 74 9.93 2.48 -6.04
C PHE A 74 11.40 2.30 -6.41
N THR A 75 12.30 2.86 -5.61
CA THR A 75 13.74 2.88 -5.86
C THR A 75 14.52 2.25 -4.71
N PRO A 76 15.78 1.79 -4.93
CA PRO A 76 16.63 1.32 -3.85
C PRO A 76 16.84 2.36 -2.74
N ALA A 77 16.98 3.63 -3.10
CA ALA A 77 17.13 4.72 -2.12
C ALA A 77 15.88 4.88 -1.24
N LEU A 78 14.69 4.72 -1.83
CA LEU A 78 13.44 4.72 -1.08
C LEU A 78 13.34 3.50 -0.17
N ALA A 79 13.63 2.30 -0.71
CA ALA A 79 13.61 1.05 0.03
C ALA A 79 14.48 1.10 1.29
N ALA A 80 15.67 1.70 1.20
CA ALA A 80 16.61 1.79 2.32
C ALA A 80 16.07 2.56 3.54
N LYS A 81 15.00 3.31 3.38
CA LYS A 81 14.37 4.11 4.44
C LYS A 81 13.16 3.42 5.08
N LEU A 82 12.83 2.22 4.63
CA LEU A 82 11.59 1.52 5.02
C LEU A 82 11.89 0.34 5.94
N ASP A 83 10.88 -0.05 6.71
CA ASP A 83 10.88 -1.25 7.54
C ASP A 83 10.06 -2.38 6.91
N LEU A 84 8.95 -2.04 6.24
CA LEU A 84 8.03 -3.01 5.64
C LEU A 84 7.43 -2.49 4.35
N VAL A 85 7.45 -3.33 3.32
CA VAL A 85 6.77 -3.07 2.03
C VAL A 85 5.61 -4.05 1.87
N LEU A 86 4.46 -3.53 1.51
CA LEU A 86 3.22 -4.27 1.31
C LEU A 86 2.89 -4.29 -0.17
N ALA A 87 3.17 -5.39 -0.84
CA ALA A 87 2.93 -5.55 -2.27
C ALA A 87 1.47 -5.94 -2.54
N ALA A 88 0.87 -5.36 -3.58
CA ALA A 88 -0.50 -5.65 -3.97
C ALA A 88 -0.65 -7.07 -4.54
N ASP A 89 0.29 -7.54 -5.33
CA ASP A 89 0.25 -8.84 -5.97
C ASP A 89 1.65 -9.51 -6.08
N GLN A 90 1.68 -10.74 -6.56
CA GLN A 90 2.92 -11.52 -6.71
C GLN A 90 3.92 -10.87 -7.67
N ALA A 91 3.46 -10.22 -8.74
CA ALA A 91 4.34 -9.52 -9.67
C ALA A 91 5.02 -8.33 -8.98
N ASN A 92 4.26 -7.55 -8.23
CA ASN A 92 4.79 -6.43 -7.42
C ASN A 92 5.77 -6.94 -6.35
N LEU A 93 5.46 -8.07 -5.72
CA LEU A 93 6.32 -8.69 -4.72
C LEU A 93 7.69 -9.08 -5.32
N ARG A 94 7.69 -9.75 -6.47
CA ARG A 94 8.94 -10.15 -7.14
C ARG A 94 9.77 -8.96 -7.58
N TYR A 95 9.13 -7.97 -8.19
CA TYR A 95 9.83 -6.76 -8.62
C TYR A 95 10.37 -5.98 -7.42
N GLY A 96 9.55 -5.81 -6.38
CA GLY A 96 9.95 -5.14 -5.14
C GLY A 96 11.17 -5.80 -4.50
N ARG A 97 11.22 -7.13 -4.46
CA ARG A 97 12.40 -7.87 -3.99
C ARG A 97 13.66 -7.54 -4.78
N SER A 98 13.56 -7.44 -6.10
CA SER A 98 14.71 -7.12 -6.94
C SER A 98 15.28 -5.72 -6.67
N ILE A 99 14.39 -4.75 -6.40
CA ILE A 99 14.78 -3.40 -6.01
C ILE A 99 15.41 -3.37 -4.61
N ILE A 100 14.79 -4.08 -3.66
CA ILE A 100 15.27 -4.16 -2.27
C ILE A 100 16.68 -4.74 -2.19
N ARG A 101 17.00 -5.74 -3.03
CA ARG A 101 18.34 -6.32 -3.08
C ARG A 101 19.45 -5.32 -3.43
N MET A 102 19.12 -4.22 -4.09
CA MET A 102 20.05 -3.15 -4.44
C MET A 102 20.12 -2.05 -3.38
N ALA A 103 19.32 -2.14 -2.33
CA ALA A 103 19.29 -1.14 -1.27
C ALA A 103 20.35 -1.44 -0.21
N ASP A 104 20.92 -0.37 0.37
CA ASP A 104 21.93 -0.48 1.45
C ASP A 104 21.34 -1.09 2.72
N THR A 105 20.07 -0.75 3.03
CA THR A 105 19.28 -1.35 4.10
C THR A 105 18.04 -1.96 3.47
N GLN A 106 17.73 -3.19 3.84
CA GLN A 106 16.69 -3.96 3.17
C GLN A 106 15.47 -4.13 4.08
N PRO A 107 14.30 -3.54 3.69
CA PRO A 107 13.06 -3.77 4.39
C PRO A 107 12.54 -5.20 4.14
N GLU A 108 11.66 -5.66 5.03
CA GLU A 108 10.82 -6.82 4.76
C GLU A 108 9.80 -6.48 3.67
N ILE A 109 9.47 -7.45 2.82
CA ILE A 109 8.38 -7.31 1.84
C ILE A 109 7.42 -8.49 1.94
N ARG A 110 6.12 -8.20 1.99
CA ARG A 110 5.04 -9.20 2.06
C ARG A 110 3.88 -8.76 1.17
N LEU A 111 3.02 -9.71 0.82
CA LEU A 111 1.73 -9.38 0.20
C LEU A 111 0.83 -8.69 1.23
N LEU A 112 0.14 -7.63 0.79
CA LEU A 112 -0.82 -6.93 1.65
C LEU A 112 -1.90 -7.90 2.18
N ARG A 113 -2.41 -8.79 1.32
CA ARG A 113 -3.47 -9.73 1.70
C ARG A 113 -3.00 -10.86 2.62
N ASP A 114 -1.70 -11.02 2.85
CA ASP A 114 -1.20 -11.98 3.86
C ASP A 114 -1.66 -11.62 5.27
N PHE A 115 -2.02 -10.36 5.52
CA PHE A 115 -2.54 -9.91 6.81
C PHE A 115 -4.03 -10.18 7.01
N ASP A 116 -4.74 -10.63 5.96
CA ASP A 116 -6.08 -11.18 6.06
C ASP A 116 -5.98 -12.71 6.19
N PRO A 117 -6.34 -13.30 7.35
CA PRO A 117 -6.21 -14.74 7.57
C PRO A 117 -6.97 -15.61 6.56
N THR A 118 -8.00 -15.06 5.91
CA THR A 118 -8.81 -15.76 4.91
C THR A 118 -8.27 -15.63 3.48
N ALA A 119 -7.21 -14.85 3.28
CA ALA A 119 -6.70 -14.50 1.95
C ALA A 119 -5.17 -14.61 1.82
N VAL A 120 -4.51 -15.35 2.72
CA VAL A 120 -3.05 -15.53 2.71
C VAL A 120 -2.58 -16.05 1.34
N GLY A 121 -1.56 -15.39 0.78
CA GLY A 121 -0.99 -15.73 -0.52
C GLY A 121 -1.79 -15.23 -1.72
N ARG A 122 -2.88 -14.51 -1.51
CA ARG A 122 -3.73 -14.01 -2.60
C ARG A 122 -3.31 -12.63 -3.07
N ASP A 123 -3.53 -12.40 -4.38
CA ASP A 123 -3.32 -11.11 -5.00
C ASP A 123 -4.48 -10.15 -4.70
N LEU A 124 -4.16 -8.88 -4.64
CA LEU A 124 -5.11 -7.79 -4.77
C LEU A 124 -5.20 -7.50 -6.28
N ASP A 125 -6.28 -7.92 -6.93
CA ASP A 125 -6.41 -7.81 -8.37
C ASP A 125 -6.39 -6.34 -8.83
N ASP A 126 -5.77 -6.09 -9.99
CA ASP A 126 -5.67 -4.74 -10.54
C ASP A 126 -7.03 -4.30 -11.12
N PRO A 127 -7.67 -3.26 -10.56
CA PRO A 127 -8.97 -2.79 -11.04
C PRO A 127 -8.88 -1.87 -12.26
N TRP A 128 -7.66 -1.52 -12.71
CA TRP A 128 -7.48 -0.59 -13.82
C TRP A 128 -8.14 -1.12 -15.10
N GLY A 129 -8.94 -0.27 -15.75
CA GLY A 129 -9.69 -0.65 -16.93
C GLY A 129 -11.02 -1.33 -16.65
N TYR A 130 -11.37 -1.56 -15.39
CA TYR A 130 -12.62 -2.16 -14.93
C TYR A 130 -13.55 -1.11 -14.30
N PRO A 131 -14.87 -1.44 -14.14
CA PRO A 131 -15.84 -0.51 -13.56
C PRO A 131 -15.53 -0.11 -12.11
N PRO A 132 -16.17 0.97 -11.61
CA PRO A 132 -16.01 1.42 -10.21
C PRO A 132 -16.28 0.34 -9.16
N THR A 133 -17.14 -0.65 -9.45
CA THR A 133 -17.40 -1.79 -8.55
C THR A 133 -16.16 -2.61 -8.24
N GLU A 134 -15.20 -2.73 -9.17
CA GLU A 134 -13.94 -3.43 -8.95
C GLU A 134 -13.01 -2.63 -8.02
N TYR A 135 -13.08 -1.30 -8.05
CA TYR A 135 -12.36 -0.45 -7.10
C TYR A 135 -12.95 -0.58 -5.69
N GLU A 136 -14.27 -0.68 -5.56
CA GLU A 136 -14.94 -0.96 -4.28
C GLU A 136 -14.52 -2.32 -3.71
N ARG A 137 -14.43 -3.33 -4.57
CA ARG A 137 -13.90 -4.65 -4.19
C ARG A 137 -12.47 -4.55 -3.68
N THR A 138 -11.63 -3.82 -4.38
CA THR A 138 -10.24 -3.56 -3.97
C THR A 138 -10.19 -2.91 -2.58
N ALA A 139 -11.00 -1.89 -2.34
CA ALA A 139 -11.09 -1.24 -1.04
C ALA A 139 -11.55 -2.20 0.07
N THR A 140 -12.51 -3.07 -0.22
CA THR A 140 -12.99 -4.10 0.72
C THR A 140 -11.88 -5.09 1.08
N GLU A 141 -11.13 -5.56 0.10
CA GLU A 141 -10.02 -6.50 0.31
C GLU A 141 -8.87 -5.86 1.09
N ILE A 142 -8.54 -4.60 0.80
CA ILE A 142 -7.55 -3.83 1.58
C ILE A 142 -8.03 -3.71 3.04
N THR A 143 -9.26 -3.31 3.24
CA THR A 143 -9.84 -3.11 4.57
C THR A 143 -9.81 -4.40 5.40
N ALA A 144 -10.07 -5.56 4.77
CA ALA A 144 -10.03 -6.86 5.42
C ALA A 144 -8.61 -7.23 5.94
N ALA A 145 -7.55 -6.70 5.33
CA ALA A 145 -6.18 -6.93 5.77
C ALA A 145 -5.74 -6.00 6.91
N ILE A 146 -6.43 -4.90 7.13
CA ILE A 146 -6.02 -3.87 8.09
C ILE A 146 -5.93 -4.39 9.53
N PRO A 147 -6.92 -5.10 10.10
CA PRO A 147 -6.81 -5.56 11.49
C PRO A 147 -5.56 -6.39 11.77
N GLY A 148 -5.23 -7.34 10.89
CA GLY A 148 -4.03 -8.15 11.00
C GLY A 148 -2.73 -7.34 10.86
N LEU A 149 -2.75 -6.35 9.97
CA LEU A 149 -1.62 -5.44 9.80
C LEU A 149 -1.40 -4.60 11.06
N LEU A 150 -2.46 -4.02 11.64
CA LEU A 150 -2.31 -3.21 12.87
C LEU A 150 -1.76 -4.05 14.02
N ALA A 151 -2.22 -5.29 14.18
CA ALA A 151 -1.69 -6.20 15.20
C ALA A 151 -0.19 -6.44 15.00
N GLU A 152 0.25 -6.74 13.78
CA GLU A 152 1.66 -6.92 13.44
C GLU A 152 2.48 -5.65 13.76
N LEU A 153 1.97 -4.46 13.43
CA LEU A 153 2.65 -3.21 13.68
C LEU A 153 2.79 -2.92 15.19
N CYS A 154 1.77 -3.25 15.97
CA CYS A 154 1.85 -3.15 17.45
C CYS A 154 2.95 -4.05 18.01
N ASP A 155 3.09 -5.27 17.50
CA ASP A 155 4.10 -6.22 17.95
C ASP A 155 5.52 -5.77 17.60
N ARG A 156 5.69 -4.92 16.59
CA ARG A 156 6.99 -4.36 16.18
C ARG A 156 7.44 -3.15 17.00
N LEU A 157 6.54 -2.55 17.75
CA LEU A 157 6.78 -1.34 18.54
C LEU A 157 7.01 -1.64 20.01
#